data_24f4faaa550306cc3d2ea5f27aba6c6c
#
_entry.id   24f4faaa550306cc3d2ea5f27aba6c6c
#
_cell.length_a   1.000
_cell.length_b   1.000
_cell.length_c   1.000
_cell.angle_alpha   90.00
_cell.angle_beta   90.00
_cell.angle_gamma   90.00
#
_symmetry.space_group_name_H-M   'P 1'
#
loop_
_entity.id
_entity.type
_entity.pdbx_description
1 polymer ?
#
loop_
_entity_poly.entity_id
_entity_poly.type
_entity_poly.pdbx_seq_one_letter_code
_entity_poly.pdbx_strand_id
1 'polypeptide(L)'
;GCNLARNLLRAGKDVTLLARGSWAAEIKQNGLRIKDKFSPRTSVSRIPVVTELAPDAMYDVIFVVLRYTQLDSALDTLRANRTKNIVFVGNNVQTRILAAALPEKNVLFAFALSAGHREADRVVSIDLKKITIGQLTGAKSNKQLIGRIFHGTKYKVVYEPNMEDYLLCHAAFVMPAAFACYKTDGDLKK
;
A
#
# COMPACT_ATOMS: atom_id res chain seq x y z
N GLY A 1 -1.17 -4.10 -1.25
CA GLY A 1 -1.00 -4.51 0.15
C GLY A 1 -0.23 -5.82 0.29
N CYS A 2 -0.67 -6.89 -0.36
CA CYS A 2 -0.11 -8.23 -0.16
C CYS A 2 1.38 -8.36 -0.48
N ASN A 3 1.85 -7.75 -1.58
CA ASN A 3 3.29 -7.73 -1.90
C ASN A 3 4.11 -6.97 -0.84
N LEU A 4 3.60 -5.82 -0.40
CA LEU A 4 4.25 -5.02 0.63
C LEU A 4 4.36 -5.81 1.94
N ALA A 5 3.26 -6.40 2.40
CA ALA A 5 3.23 -7.24 3.60
C ALA A 5 4.23 -8.40 3.53
N ARG A 6 4.22 -9.17 2.41
CA ARG A 6 5.17 -10.26 2.19
C ARG A 6 6.63 -9.79 2.24
N ASN A 7 6.92 -8.66 1.59
CA ASN A 7 8.31 -8.18 1.47
C ASN A 7 8.83 -7.62 2.81
N LEU A 8 7.97 -6.96 3.60
CA LEU A 8 8.31 -6.53 4.95
C LEU A 8 8.53 -7.74 5.88
N LEU A 9 7.65 -8.73 5.82
CA LEU A 9 7.81 -9.97 6.60
C LEU A 9 9.13 -10.68 6.27
N ARG A 10 9.49 -10.78 4.98
CA ARG A 10 10.76 -11.37 4.52
C ARG A 10 12.00 -10.60 4.98
N ALA A 11 11.84 -9.34 5.30
CA ALA A 11 12.90 -8.51 5.88
C ALA A 11 12.94 -8.58 7.42
N GLY A 12 12.21 -9.53 8.02
CA GLY A 12 12.17 -9.74 9.47
C GLY A 12 11.33 -8.70 10.22
N LYS A 13 10.43 -7.98 9.54
CA LYS A 13 9.51 -7.06 10.21
C LYS A 13 8.32 -7.83 10.79
N ASP A 14 7.83 -7.39 11.94
CA ASP A 14 6.56 -7.84 12.47
C ASP A 14 5.43 -7.21 11.66
N VAL A 15 4.61 -8.03 11.03
CA VAL A 15 3.59 -7.60 10.08
C VAL A 15 2.26 -8.24 10.42
N THR A 16 1.26 -7.42 10.69
CA THR A 16 -0.14 -7.83 10.83
C THR A 16 -0.92 -7.36 9.60
N LEU A 17 -1.71 -8.25 9.01
CA LEU A 17 -2.55 -7.95 7.86
C LEU A 17 -4.00 -7.76 8.29
N LEU A 18 -4.59 -6.61 7.99
CA LEU A 18 -6.03 -6.44 8.13
C LEU A 18 -6.72 -6.95 6.87
N ALA A 19 -7.57 -7.96 7.02
CA ALA A 19 -8.37 -8.55 5.94
C ALA A 19 -9.76 -8.90 6.45
N ARG A 20 -10.77 -8.94 5.57
CA ARG A 20 -12.16 -9.20 5.94
C ARG A 20 -12.76 -10.33 5.13
N GLY A 21 -13.86 -10.91 5.66
CA GLY A 21 -14.66 -11.93 4.97
C GLY A 21 -13.86 -13.20 4.63
N SER A 22 -14.21 -13.81 3.51
CA SER A 22 -13.59 -15.05 3.02
C SER A 22 -12.08 -14.94 2.82
N TRP A 23 -11.59 -13.74 2.46
CA TRP A 23 -10.15 -13.52 2.27
C TRP A 23 -9.37 -13.58 3.58
N ALA A 24 -9.94 -13.09 4.68
CA ALA A 24 -9.33 -13.25 6.00
C ALA A 24 -9.27 -14.71 6.42
N ALA A 25 -10.34 -15.47 6.19
CA ALA A 25 -10.39 -16.91 6.47
C ALA A 25 -9.35 -17.67 5.65
N GLU A 26 -9.27 -17.39 4.35
CA GLU A 26 -8.29 -18.01 3.45
C GLU A 26 -6.85 -17.78 3.92
N ILE A 27 -6.48 -16.53 4.24
CA ILE A 27 -5.12 -16.25 4.70
C ILE A 27 -4.82 -16.88 6.06
N LYS A 28 -5.79 -16.89 6.98
CA LYS A 28 -5.63 -17.54 8.29
C LYS A 28 -5.36 -19.04 8.16
N GLN A 29 -6.10 -19.70 7.29
CA GLN A 29 -6.01 -21.14 7.08
C GLN A 29 -4.76 -21.53 6.27
N ASN A 30 -4.57 -20.91 5.11
CA ASN A 30 -3.63 -21.35 4.09
C ASN A 30 -2.37 -20.45 3.98
N GLY A 31 -2.34 -19.31 4.70
CA GLY A 31 -1.33 -18.28 4.57
C GLY A 31 -1.56 -17.37 3.37
N LEU A 32 -0.86 -16.25 3.35
CA LEU A 32 -0.88 -15.32 2.22
C LEU A 32 -0.13 -15.92 1.03
N ARG A 33 -0.86 -16.33 0.00
CA ARG A 33 -0.34 -16.97 -1.21
C ARG A 33 -0.19 -15.94 -2.31
N ILE A 34 1.02 -15.78 -2.84
CA ILE A 34 1.31 -14.83 -3.93
C ILE A 34 2.05 -15.56 -5.03
N LYS A 35 1.45 -15.59 -6.23
CA LYS A 35 2.07 -16.03 -7.48
C LYS A 35 2.65 -14.81 -8.19
N ASP A 36 3.94 -14.79 -8.39
CA ASP A 36 4.59 -13.82 -9.26
C ASP A 36 4.31 -14.20 -10.72
N LYS A 37 3.84 -13.24 -11.53
CA LYS A 37 3.47 -13.49 -12.93
C LYS A 37 4.67 -13.98 -13.76
N PHE A 38 5.87 -13.55 -13.40
CA PHE A 38 7.11 -13.92 -14.11
C PHE A 38 7.85 -15.10 -13.46
N SER A 39 7.25 -15.77 -12.47
CA SER A 39 7.82 -16.92 -11.80
C SER A 39 6.84 -18.08 -11.77
N PRO A 40 7.28 -19.32 -12.01
CA PRO A 40 6.41 -20.49 -11.84
C PRO A 40 6.05 -20.75 -10.37
N ARG A 41 6.78 -20.16 -9.43
CA ARG A 41 6.63 -20.43 -8.00
C ARG A 41 5.59 -19.54 -7.34
N THR A 42 4.74 -20.16 -6.50
CA THR A 42 3.85 -19.45 -5.57
C THR A 42 4.55 -19.38 -4.20
N SER A 43 4.64 -18.18 -3.65
CA SER A 43 5.14 -18.00 -2.29
C SER A 43 3.99 -18.07 -1.29
N VAL A 44 4.21 -18.69 -0.15
CA VAL A 44 3.28 -18.72 0.97
C VAL A 44 3.94 -18.00 2.15
N SER A 45 3.19 -17.11 2.81
CA SER A 45 3.66 -16.40 3.98
C SER A 45 2.65 -16.54 5.11
N ARG A 46 3.10 -17.03 6.26
CA ARG A 46 2.30 -17.06 7.49
C ARG A 46 2.34 -15.66 8.09
N ILE A 47 1.22 -14.99 8.11
CA ILE A 47 1.05 -13.60 8.57
C ILE A 47 -0.12 -13.56 9.54
N PRO A 48 0.00 -12.95 10.73
CA PRO A 48 -1.14 -12.64 11.59
C PRO A 48 -2.20 -11.83 10.85
N VAL A 49 -3.46 -12.25 10.99
CA VAL A 49 -4.59 -11.58 10.32
C VAL A 49 -5.60 -11.12 11.37
N VAL A 50 -5.90 -9.82 11.32
CA VAL A 50 -6.99 -9.20 12.07
C VAL A 50 -8.12 -8.81 11.12
N THR A 51 -9.35 -8.79 11.62
CA THR A 51 -10.53 -8.41 10.82
C THR A 51 -10.96 -6.98 11.03
N GLU A 52 -10.44 -6.36 12.09
CA GLU A 52 -10.67 -4.96 12.46
C GLU A 52 -9.39 -4.32 12.99
N LEU A 53 -9.33 -3.01 12.97
CA LEU A 53 -8.28 -2.23 13.58
C LEU A 53 -8.78 -1.73 14.94
N ALA A 54 -8.39 -2.43 16.01
CA ALA A 54 -8.79 -2.05 17.36
C ALA A 54 -8.23 -0.65 17.72
N PRO A 55 -8.99 0.21 18.40
CA PRO A 55 -8.55 1.57 18.74
C PRO A 55 -7.30 1.62 19.60
N ASP A 56 -7.11 0.66 20.50
CA ASP A 56 -5.99 0.54 21.43
C ASP A 56 -4.77 -0.19 20.83
N ALA A 57 -4.93 -0.87 19.71
CA ALA A 57 -3.82 -1.48 19.00
C ALA A 57 -2.82 -0.40 18.54
N MET A 58 -1.54 -0.66 18.75
CA MET A 58 -0.48 0.28 18.39
C MET A 58 0.56 -0.40 17.50
N TYR A 59 0.85 0.25 16.39
CA TYR A 59 1.86 -0.18 15.42
C TYR A 59 2.87 0.94 15.19
N ASP A 60 4.08 0.61 14.73
CA ASP A 60 5.05 1.62 14.30
C ASP A 60 4.52 2.43 13.10
N VAL A 61 3.78 1.74 12.20
CA VAL A 61 3.18 2.33 10.99
C VAL A 61 1.99 1.50 10.51
N ILE A 62 0.95 2.17 10.02
CA ILE A 62 -0.15 1.55 9.28
C ILE A 62 -0.04 1.93 7.81
N PHE A 63 0.05 0.92 6.95
CA PHE A 63 -0.05 1.09 5.50
C PHE A 63 -1.51 0.91 5.05
N VAL A 64 -2.10 1.98 4.56
CA VAL A 64 -3.47 2.00 4.01
C VAL A 64 -3.39 1.74 2.51
N VAL A 65 -3.66 0.49 2.12
CA VAL A 65 -3.59 0.05 0.72
C VAL A 65 -4.99 -0.31 0.25
N LEU A 66 -5.79 0.71 0.04
CA LEU A 66 -7.19 0.64 -0.37
C LEU A 66 -7.39 1.31 -1.72
N ARG A 67 -8.51 0.97 -2.38
CA ARG A 67 -8.93 1.74 -3.56
C ARG A 67 -9.38 3.12 -3.11
N TYR A 68 -9.21 4.10 -3.96
CA TYR A 68 -9.61 5.49 -3.71
C TYR A 68 -11.03 5.61 -3.12
N THR A 69 -12.01 4.92 -3.71
CA THR A 69 -13.41 4.90 -3.27
C THR A 69 -13.66 4.27 -1.90
N GLN A 70 -12.64 3.68 -1.27
CA GLN A 70 -12.73 3.02 0.04
C GLN A 70 -12.03 3.81 1.15
N LEU A 71 -11.31 4.87 0.82
CA LEU A 71 -10.48 5.60 1.79
C LEU A 71 -11.31 6.27 2.86
N ASP A 72 -12.40 6.93 2.48
CA ASP A 72 -13.28 7.65 3.42
C ASP A 72 -13.82 6.73 4.52
N SER A 73 -14.20 5.50 4.16
CA SER A 73 -14.70 4.52 5.12
C SER A 73 -13.66 4.05 6.16
N ALA A 74 -12.38 4.32 5.92
CA ALA A 74 -11.31 3.96 6.84
C ALA A 74 -10.89 5.10 7.77
N LEU A 75 -11.26 6.36 7.46
CA LEU A 75 -10.73 7.54 8.17
C LEU A 75 -11.10 7.55 9.65
N ASP A 76 -12.35 7.24 10.02
CA ASP A 76 -12.77 7.23 11.43
C ASP A 76 -12.02 6.16 12.24
N THR A 77 -11.84 4.98 11.65
CA THR A 77 -11.07 3.89 12.27
C THR A 77 -9.60 4.29 12.45
N LEU A 78 -8.99 4.94 11.45
CA LEU A 78 -7.60 5.42 11.52
C LEU A 78 -7.45 6.56 12.55
N ARG A 79 -8.44 7.44 12.66
CA ARG A 79 -8.47 8.53 13.63
C ARG A 79 -8.52 7.99 15.05
N ALA A 80 -9.39 7.01 15.31
CA ALA A 80 -9.57 6.39 16.62
C ALA A 80 -8.36 5.55 17.08
N ASN A 81 -7.63 4.94 16.14
CA ASN A 81 -6.50 4.08 16.48
C ASN A 81 -5.30 4.88 17.00
N ARG A 82 -4.54 4.32 17.96
CA ARG A 82 -3.39 4.99 18.62
C ARG A 82 -2.15 5.16 17.75
N THR A 83 -2.00 4.42 16.68
CA THR A 83 -0.83 4.50 15.79
C THR A 83 -0.68 5.91 15.22
N LYS A 84 0.52 6.46 15.30
CA LYS A 84 0.80 7.83 14.84
C LYS A 84 1.15 7.93 13.36
N ASN A 85 1.84 6.94 12.81
CA ASN A 85 2.34 7.00 11.44
C ASN A 85 1.38 6.27 10.49
N ILE A 86 0.80 7.00 9.54
CA ILE A 86 -0.11 6.47 8.54
C ILE A 86 0.48 6.70 7.15
N VAL A 87 0.57 5.64 6.36
CA VAL A 87 1.08 5.72 4.97
C VAL A 87 -0.03 5.30 4.02
N PHE A 88 -0.57 6.24 3.26
CA PHE A 88 -1.50 5.93 2.17
C PHE A 88 -0.72 5.48 0.93
N VAL A 89 -1.01 4.27 0.45
CA VAL A 89 -0.32 3.67 -0.70
C VAL A 89 -1.27 3.55 -1.88
N GLY A 90 -0.96 4.24 -2.95
CA GLY A 90 -1.75 4.24 -4.18
C GLY A 90 -1.67 5.58 -4.90
N ASN A 91 -2.42 5.69 -5.99
CA ASN A 91 -2.50 6.93 -6.75
C ASN A 91 -3.52 7.90 -6.13
N ASN A 92 -3.19 8.41 -4.95
CA ASN A 92 -4.08 9.27 -4.17
C ASN A 92 -3.87 10.74 -4.55
N VAL A 93 -4.79 11.32 -5.30
CA VAL A 93 -4.74 12.73 -5.72
C VAL A 93 -5.31 13.71 -4.68
N GLN A 94 -6.02 13.22 -3.65
CA GLN A 94 -6.59 14.04 -2.57
C GLN A 94 -5.72 14.04 -1.31
N THR A 95 -4.44 14.19 -1.49
CA THR A 95 -3.44 14.08 -0.41
C THR A 95 -3.70 15.05 0.74
N ARG A 96 -4.02 16.32 0.44
CA ARG A 96 -4.32 17.35 1.46
C ARG A 96 -5.58 17.04 2.25
N ILE A 97 -6.63 16.53 1.59
CA ILE A 97 -7.89 16.15 2.24
C ILE A 97 -7.65 15.00 3.21
N LEU A 98 -6.91 13.97 2.77
CA LEU A 98 -6.58 12.82 3.62
C LEU A 98 -5.70 13.21 4.81
N ALA A 99 -4.73 14.10 4.62
CA ALA A 99 -3.89 14.60 5.71
C ALA A 99 -4.70 15.45 6.69
N ALA A 100 -5.56 16.35 6.21
CA ALA A 100 -6.42 17.19 7.04
C ALA A 100 -7.47 16.39 7.83
N ALA A 101 -7.92 15.25 7.30
CA ALA A 101 -8.82 14.34 8.01
C ALA A 101 -8.16 13.63 9.21
N LEU A 102 -6.82 13.63 9.30
CA LEU A 102 -6.04 12.95 10.33
C LEU A 102 -5.02 13.90 11.01
N PRO A 103 -5.47 15.02 11.62
CA PRO A 103 -4.57 16.10 12.10
C PRO A 103 -3.59 15.63 13.19
N GLU A 104 -3.97 14.61 13.98
CA GLU A 104 -3.15 14.05 15.06
C GLU A 104 -2.15 13.00 14.60
N LYS A 105 -2.10 12.71 13.29
CA LYS A 105 -1.26 11.67 12.68
C LYS A 105 -0.14 12.26 11.86
N ASN A 106 0.95 11.52 11.80
CA ASN A 106 2.02 11.76 10.83
C ASN A 106 1.64 11.02 9.54
N VAL A 107 1.12 11.78 8.56
CA VAL A 107 0.59 11.22 7.31
C VAL A 107 1.65 11.28 6.22
N LEU A 108 1.94 10.12 5.64
CA LEU A 108 2.80 9.97 4.48
C LEU A 108 2.00 9.38 3.32
N PHE A 109 2.55 9.56 2.14
CA PHE A 109 2.00 8.99 0.90
C PHE A 109 3.06 8.15 0.20
N ALA A 110 2.62 7.11 -0.49
CA ALA A 110 3.51 6.24 -1.22
C ALA A 110 2.86 5.73 -2.51
N PHE A 111 3.71 5.47 -3.50
CA PHE A 111 3.34 4.77 -4.72
C PHE A 111 4.27 3.59 -4.94
N ALA A 112 3.71 2.37 -4.93
CA ALA A 112 4.46 1.14 -5.17
C ALA A 112 4.26 0.67 -6.60
N LEU A 113 5.36 0.43 -7.31
CA LEU A 113 5.33 -0.16 -8.66
C LEU A 113 5.01 -1.64 -8.57
N SER A 114 3.76 -1.94 -8.39
CA SER A 114 3.22 -3.30 -8.39
C SER A 114 1.82 -3.31 -9.00
N ALA A 115 1.52 -4.37 -9.73
CA ALA A 115 0.21 -4.61 -10.31
C ALA A 115 -0.21 -6.04 -10.01
N GLY A 116 -1.52 -6.31 -10.04
CA GLY A 116 -2.03 -7.65 -9.84
C GLY A 116 -3.50 -7.68 -9.49
N HIS A 117 -4.02 -8.90 -9.37
CA HIS A 117 -5.39 -9.15 -8.99
C HIS A 117 -5.45 -10.29 -7.98
N ARG A 118 -6.57 -10.36 -7.29
CA ARG A 118 -6.84 -11.45 -6.36
C ARG A 118 -7.68 -12.51 -7.07
N GLU A 119 -7.24 -13.75 -6.97
CA GLU A 119 -8.01 -14.96 -7.23
C GLU A 119 -8.66 -15.47 -5.94
N ALA A 120 -9.38 -16.56 -6.00
CA ALA A 120 -10.07 -17.11 -4.81
C ALA A 120 -9.10 -17.43 -3.66
N ASP A 121 -7.96 -18.04 -3.97
CA ASP A 121 -7.00 -18.59 -3.01
C ASP A 121 -5.64 -17.87 -2.97
N ARG A 122 -5.41 -16.94 -3.87
CA ARG A 122 -4.08 -16.28 -4.02
C ARG A 122 -4.17 -14.89 -4.65
N VAL A 123 -3.05 -14.22 -4.62
CA VAL A 123 -2.81 -13.00 -5.41
C VAL A 123 -1.88 -13.35 -6.57
N VAL A 124 -2.23 -12.98 -7.78
CA VAL A 124 -1.33 -13.00 -8.94
C VAL A 124 -0.82 -11.59 -9.14
N SER A 125 0.49 -11.40 -9.15
CA SER A 125 1.06 -10.06 -9.17
C SER A 125 2.38 -9.94 -9.92
N ILE A 126 2.66 -8.71 -10.34
CA ILE A 126 3.97 -8.23 -10.76
C ILE A 126 4.44 -7.25 -9.69
N ASP A 127 5.61 -7.46 -9.13
CA ASP A 127 6.18 -6.59 -8.10
C ASP A 127 7.59 -6.16 -8.51
N LEU A 128 7.72 -4.93 -8.98
CA LEU A 128 9.00 -4.35 -9.42
C LEU A 128 9.89 -3.92 -8.24
N LYS A 129 9.42 -4.09 -7.02
CA LYS A 129 10.15 -3.77 -5.77
C LYS A 129 10.70 -2.34 -5.77
N LYS A 130 9.95 -1.42 -6.32
CA LYS A 130 10.24 0.02 -6.26
C LYS A 130 9.06 0.71 -5.57
N ILE A 131 9.37 1.58 -4.62
CA ILE A 131 8.39 2.41 -3.93
C ILE A 131 8.91 3.85 -3.83
N THR A 132 8.09 4.79 -4.26
CA THR A 132 8.29 6.21 -3.99
C THR A 132 7.45 6.56 -2.77
N ILE A 133 8.04 7.19 -1.77
CA ILE A 133 7.38 7.49 -0.49
C ILE A 133 7.90 8.79 0.10
N GLY A 134 7.02 9.56 0.70
CA GLY A 134 7.35 10.82 1.35
C GLY A 134 6.15 11.49 1.99
N GLN A 135 6.25 12.78 2.21
CA GLN A 135 5.24 13.63 2.83
C GLN A 135 4.77 14.72 1.88
N LEU A 136 3.84 15.54 2.35
CA LEU A 136 3.44 16.78 1.68
C LEU A 136 4.54 17.85 1.82
N THR A 137 4.57 18.77 0.88
CA THR A 137 5.47 19.94 0.92
C THR A 137 5.26 20.73 2.22
N GLY A 138 6.36 21.11 2.85
CA GLY A 138 6.35 21.85 4.12
C GLY A 138 6.19 21.00 5.37
N ALA A 139 5.87 19.71 5.25
CA ALA A 139 5.81 18.80 6.38
C ALA A 139 7.22 18.35 6.84
N LYS A 140 7.33 17.97 8.11
CA LYS A 140 8.59 17.46 8.68
C LYS A 140 9.11 16.26 7.90
N SER A 141 10.42 16.24 7.63
CA SER A 141 11.05 15.12 6.93
C SER A 141 10.93 13.80 7.69
N ASN A 142 10.51 12.76 6.97
CA ASN A 142 10.32 11.40 7.48
C ASN A 142 11.39 10.41 7.00
N LYS A 143 12.53 10.88 6.48
CA LYS A 143 13.60 10.01 5.93
C LYS A 143 14.05 8.91 6.89
N GLN A 144 14.23 9.25 8.18
CA GLN A 144 14.67 8.27 9.18
C GLN A 144 13.61 7.19 9.43
N LEU A 145 12.33 7.57 9.53
CA LEU A 145 11.22 6.63 9.68
C LEU A 145 11.15 5.69 8.48
N ILE A 146 11.19 6.24 7.27
CA ILE A 146 11.17 5.49 6.02
C ILE A 146 12.36 4.52 5.94
N GLY A 147 13.55 4.99 6.29
CA GLY A 147 14.75 4.16 6.35
C GLY A 147 14.59 2.96 7.29
N ARG A 148 14.05 3.15 8.50
CA ARG A 148 13.79 2.06 9.45
C ARG A 148 12.75 1.06 8.95
N ILE A 149 11.67 1.54 8.35
CA ILE A 149 10.59 0.69 7.82
C ILE A 149 11.13 -0.24 6.74
N PHE A 150 11.90 0.30 5.78
CA PHE A 150 12.36 -0.46 4.62
C PHE A 150 13.75 -1.07 4.76
N HIS A 151 14.42 -0.88 5.90
CA HIS A 151 15.70 -1.52 6.18
C HIS A 151 15.61 -3.05 6.07
N GLY A 152 16.53 -3.66 5.34
CA GLY A 152 16.56 -5.11 5.09
C GLY A 152 15.59 -5.59 4.01
N THR A 153 14.73 -4.73 3.46
CA THR A 153 13.85 -5.09 2.34
C THR A 153 14.62 -5.04 1.01
N LYS A 154 14.05 -5.71 -0.01
CA LYS A 154 14.53 -5.61 -1.39
C LYS A 154 13.90 -4.44 -2.17
N TYR A 155 13.23 -3.51 -1.48
CA TYR A 155 12.67 -2.35 -2.15
C TYR A 155 13.73 -1.33 -2.52
N LYS A 156 13.71 -0.87 -3.77
CA LYS A 156 14.33 0.40 -4.15
C LYS A 156 13.41 1.52 -3.68
N VAL A 157 13.79 2.14 -2.56
CA VAL A 157 13.02 3.23 -1.96
C VAL A 157 13.50 4.56 -2.55
N VAL A 158 12.56 5.33 -3.08
CA VAL A 158 12.78 6.71 -3.53
C VAL A 158 12.06 7.63 -2.56
N TYR A 159 12.80 8.48 -1.88
CA TYR A 159 12.22 9.48 -1.01
C TYR A 159 11.80 10.70 -1.83
N GLU A 160 10.53 11.10 -1.71
CA GLU A 160 9.95 12.24 -2.39
C GLU A 160 9.47 13.27 -1.36
N PRO A 161 10.09 14.47 -1.28
CA PRO A 161 9.68 15.49 -0.33
C PRO A 161 8.34 16.16 -0.68
N ASN A 162 7.90 16.03 -1.93
CA ASN A 162 6.64 16.56 -2.44
C ASN A 162 5.81 15.46 -3.10
N MET A 163 5.22 14.60 -2.28
CA MET A 163 4.39 13.50 -2.80
C MET A 163 3.11 13.96 -3.48
N GLU A 164 2.61 15.16 -3.19
CA GLU A 164 1.43 15.70 -3.87
C GLU A 164 1.69 15.88 -5.35
N ASP A 165 2.73 16.64 -5.71
CA ASP A 165 3.07 16.87 -7.12
C ASP A 165 3.45 15.57 -7.83
N TYR A 166 4.20 14.70 -7.15
CA TYR A 166 4.53 13.38 -7.70
C TYR A 166 3.28 12.57 -8.08
N LEU A 167 2.29 12.49 -7.18
CA LEU A 167 1.07 11.72 -7.42
C LEU A 167 0.15 12.37 -8.46
N LEU A 168 0.08 13.70 -8.50
CA LEU A 168 -0.67 14.44 -9.52
C LEU A 168 -0.05 14.24 -10.91
N CYS A 169 1.26 14.39 -11.05
CA CYS A 169 1.97 14.11 -12.31
C CYS A 169 1.80 12.66 -12.74
N HIS A 170 1.90 11.71 -11.80
CA HIS A 170 1.68 10.31 -12.08
C HIS A 170 0.25 10.04 -12.56
N ALA A 171 -0.76 10.62 -11.91
CA ALA A 171 -2.16 10.51 -12.31
C ALA A 171 -2.40 11.08 -13.71
N ALA A 172 -1.85 12.25 -14.01
CA ALA A 172 -1.96 12.92 -15.31
C ALA A 172 -1.41 12.05 -16.45
N PHE A 173 -0.39 11.23 -16.17
CA PHE A 173 0.17 10.27 -17.14
C PHE A 173 -0.65 8.98 -17.22
N VAL A 174 -1.00 8.40 -16.08
CA VAL A 174 -1.61 7.05 -16.03
C VAL A 174 -3.08 7.06 -16.47
N MET A 175 -3.83 8.14 -16.18
CA MET A 175 -5.25 8.19 -16.53
C MET A 175 -5.50 8.16 -18.05
N PRO A 176 -4.83 8.98 -18.87
CA PRO A 176 -4.96 8.89 -20.32
C PRO A 176 -4.52 7.53 -20.89
N ALA A 177 -3.41 6.98 -20.36
CA ALA A 177 -2.93 5.67 -20.79
C ALA A 177 -3.92 4.54 -20.46
N ALA A 178 -4.49 4.56 -19.26
CA ALA A 178 -5.52 3.60 -18.85
C ALA A 178 -6.79 3.74 -19.70
N PHE A 179 -7.19 4.96 -20.04
CA PHE A 179 -8.34 5.22 -20.88
C PHE A 179 -8.10 4.75 -22.33
N ALA A 180 -6.90 4.98 -22.87
CA ALA A 180 -6.52 4.45 -24.20
C ALA A 180 -6.56 2.92 -24.21
N CYS A 181 -5.97 2.26 -23.20
CA CYS A 181 -6.04 0.81 -23.05
C CYS A 181 -7.49 0.30 -22.97
N TYR A 182 -8.35 1.00 -22.24
CA TYR A 182 -9.76 0.64 -22.15
C TYR A 182 -10.48 0.74 -23.49
N LYS A 183 -10.25 1.84 -24.24
CA LYS A 183 -10.86 2.05 -25.58
C LYS A 183 -10.42 1.04 -26.63
N THR A 184 -9.23 0.51 -26.51
CA THR A 184 -8.64 -0.39 -27.50
C THR A 184 -8.61 -1.85 -27.04
N ASP A 185 -9.33 -2.20 -25.97
CA ASP A 185 -9.31 -3.54 -25.34
C ASP A 185 -7.88 -4.05 -25.05
N GLY A 186 -6.96 -3.12 -24.71
CA GLY A 186 -5.56 -3.41 -24.44
C GLY A 186 -4.66 -3.50 -25.68
N ASP A 187 -5.18 -3.28 -26.87
CA ASP A 187 -4.38 -3.19 -28.09
C ASP A 187 -3.79 -1.79 -28.24
N LEU A 188 -2.53 -1.64 -27.86
CA LEU A 188 -1.79 -0.37 -27.92
C LEU A 188 -1.27 0.00 -29.33
N LYS A 189 -1.57 -0.83 -30.35
CA LYS A 189 -1.21 -0.54 -31.75
C LYS A 189 -2.33 0.16 -32.52
N LYS A 190 -3.49 0.27 -31.93
CA LYS A 190 -4.63 1.06 -32.40
C LYS A 190 -4.62 2.45 -31.79
#